data_db7d2f0ea1b281d7f9b35816120e130a
#
_entry.id   db7d2f0ea1b281d7f9b35816120e130a
#
_cell.length_a   1.000
_cell.length_b   1.000
_cell.length_c   1.000
_cell.angle_alpha   90.00
_cell.angle_beta   90.00
_cell.angle_gamma   90.00
#
_symmetry.space_group_name_H-M   'P 1'
#
loop_
_entity.id
_entity.type
_entity.pdbx_description
1 polymer ?
#
loop_
_entity_poly.entity_id
_entity_poly.type
_entity_poly.pdbx_seq_one_letter_code
_entity_poly.pdbx_strand_id
1 'polypeptide(L)'
;MNKLIISVSIFLVMLAGCAPGTSVQVNTPQSTVQLSAPGPNPMINQGDASGRVARAGAGLWHGIIAPITLIISFFNSDVQMYEVHNAGSEYDLGFLFGVALVFGILGILIRIRR
;
A
#
# COMPACT_ATOMS: atom_id res chain seq x y z
N MET A 1 -7.70 -15.82 -24.34
CA MET A 1 -7.32 -16.85 -23.37
C MET A 1 -5.94 -16.57 -22.76
N ASN A 2 -4.92 -16.35 -23.59
CA ASN A 2 -3.57 -16.11 -23.09
C ASN A 2 -3.42 -14.87 -22.17
N LYS A 3 -4.12 -13.80 -22.47
CA LYS A 3 -4.07 -12.58 -21.66
C LYS A 3 -4.69 -12.77 -20.25
N LEU A 4 -5.75 -13.56 -20.17
CA LEU A 4 -6.38 -13.91 -18.89
C LEU A 4 -5.45 -14.80 -18.06
N ILE A 5 -4.83 -15.79 -18.65
CA ILE A 5 -3.88 -16.69 -17.98
C ILE A 5 -2.68 -15.90 -17.44
N ILE A 6 -2.13 -14.98 -18.24
CA ILE A 6 -1.02 -14.12 -17.83
C ILE A 6 -1.43 -13.23 -16.65
N SER A 7 -2.61 -12.62 -16.74
CA SER A 7 -3.13 -11.75 -15.67
C SER A 7 -3.35 -12.52 -14.36
N VAL A 8 -3.94 -13.73 -14.44
CA VAL A 8 -4.14 -14.59 -13.27
C VAL A 8 -2.82 -15.09 -12.70
N SER A 9 -1.86 -15.41 -13.54
CA SER A 9 -0.52 -15.84 -13.09
C SER A 9 0.22 -14.72 -12.38
N ILE A 10 0.18 -13.50 -12.91
CA ILE A 10 0.78 -12.32 -12.25
C ILE A 10 0.10 -12.06 -10.91
N PHE A 11 -1.23 -12.17 -10.86
CA PHE A 11 -1.98 -11.97 -9.61
C PHE A 11 -1.64 -13.03 -8.56
N LEU A 12 -1.49 -14.31 -8.97
CA LEU A 12 -1.08 -15.38 -8.07
C LEU A 12 0.35 -15.21 -7.55
N VAL A 13 1.27 -14.75 -8.39
CA VAL A 13 2.66 -14.46 -7.98
C VAL A 13 2.69 -13.31 -6.98
N MET A 14 1.87 -12.27 -7.19
CA MET A 14 1.75 -11.15 -6.25
C MET A 14 1.19 -11.59 -4.90
N LEU A 15 0.23 -12.51 -4.88
CA LEU A 15 -0.32 -13.07 -3.64
C LEU A 15 0.69 -13.94 -2.87
N ALA A 16 1.53 -14.69 -3.58
CA ALA A 16 2.54 -15.54 -2.95
C ALA A 16 3.64 -14.73 -2.24
N GLY A 17 3.89 -13.49 -2.66
CA GLY A 17 4.86 -12.59 -2.04
C GLY A 17 4.39 -11.92 -0.74
N CYS A 18 3.11 -12.07 -0.38
CA CYS A 18 2.50 -11.35 0.74
C CYS A 18 2.41 -12.16 2.06
N ALA A 19 3.14 -13.26 2.20
CA ALA A 19 3.14 -13.99 3.47
C ALA A 19 3.92 -13.23 4.54
N PRO A 20 3.28 -12.83 5.67
CA PRO A 20 3.96 -12.09 6.72
C PRO A 20 5.14 -12.87 7.31
N GLY A 21 6.27 -12.22 7.40
CA GLY A 21 7.47 -12.80 8.00
C GLY A 21 8.36 -13.61 7.07
N THR A 22 8.04 -13.69 5.77
CA THR A 22 8.94 -14.30 4.78
C THR A 22 9.95 -13.26 4.26
N SER A 23 11.22 -13.60 4.32
CA SER A 23 12.28 -12.80 3.71
C SER A 23 12.95 -13.58 2.59
N VAL A 24 13.07 -12.98 1.44
CA VAL A 24 13.81 -13.53 0.30
C VAL A 24 15.09 -12.70 0.14
N GLN A 25 16.24 -13.36 0.24
CA GLN A 25 17.53 -12.72 0.00
C GLN A 25 17.97 -12.97 -1.44
N VAL A 26 18.14 -11.89 -2.19
CA VAL A 26 18.72 -11.94 -3.52
C VAL A 26 20.14 -11.41 -3.43
N ASN A 27 21.11 -12.32 -3.58
CA ASN A 27 22.52 -11.97 -3.60
C ASN A 27 22.96 -11.68 -5.02
N THR A 28 23.38 -10.45 -5.26
CA THR A 28 24.09 -10.04 -6.48
C THR A 28 25.54 -9.72 -6.15
N PRO A 29 26.47 -9.80 -7.12
CA PRO A 29 27.89 -9.53 -6.85
C PRO A 29 28.21 -8.15 -6.26
N GLN A 30 27.29 -7.22 -6.34
CA GLN A 30 27.50 -5.83 -5.91
C GLN A 30 26.60 -5.38 -4.76
N SER A 31 25.52 -6.09 -4.47
CA SER A 31 24.61 -5.72 -3.37
C SER A 31 23.75 -6.89 -2.93
N THR A 32 23.44 -6.94 -1.65
CA THR A 32 22.45 -7.86 -1.10
C THR A 32 21.12 -7.11 -0.95
N VAL A 33 20.11 -7.53 -1.71
CA VAL A 33 18.76 -7.01 -1.56
C VAL A 33 17.94 -7.99 -0.72
N GLN A 34 17.49 -7.54 0.43
CA GLN A 34 16.63 -8.32 1.30
C GLN A 34 15.17 -7.89 1.06
N LEU A 35 14.40 -8.80 0.49
CA LEU A 35 12.96 -8.62 0.31
C LEU A 35 12.25 -9.29 1.49
N SER A 36 11.62 -8.50 2.34
CA SER A 36 10.86 -8.98 3.48
C SER A 36 9.41 -8.47 3.42
N ALA A 37 8.47 -9.33 3.79
CA ALA A 37 7.10 -8.88 4.02
C ALA A 37 7.04 -8.06 5.31
N PRO A 38 6.23 -6.98 5.35
CA PRO A 38 6.03 -6.23 6.58
C PRO A 38 5.52 -7.14 7.71
N GLY A 39 6.11 -6.99 8.86
CA GLY A 39 5.68 -7.69 10.06
C GLY A 39 4.38 -7.10 10.64
N PRO A 40 3.90 -7.65 11.75
CA PRO A 40 2.72 -7.12 12.43
C PRO A 40 2.96 -5.70 12.91
N ASN A 41 1.96 -4.84 12.75
CA ASN A 41 1.98 -3.48 13.28
C ASN A 41 1.61 -3.52 14.78
N PRO A 42 2.50 -3.14 15.68
CA PRO A 42 2.21 -3.17 17.13
C PRO A 42 1.18 -2.12 17.54
N MET A 43 0.87 -1.15 16.69
CA MET A 43 -0.08 -0.07 16.95
C MET A 43 -1.50 -0.36 16.46
N ILE A 44 -1.77 -1.58 15.99
CA ILE A 44 -3.11 -1.99 15.57
C ILE A 44 -4.09 -1.85 16.72
N ASN A 45 -5.22 -1.20 16.45
CA ASN A 45 -6.30 -0.91 17.41
C ASN A 45 -5.87 -0.05 18.61
N GLN A 46 -4.68 0.53 18.58
CA GLN A 46 -4.26 1.51 19.57
C GLN A 46 -4.54 2.92 19.07
N GLY A 47 -5.18 3.73 19.90
CA GLY A 47 -5.47 5.12 19.57
C GLY A 47 -4.20 5.98 19.50
N ASP A 48 -4.23 7.02 18.67
CA ASP A 48 -3.21 8.06 18.63
C ASP A 48 -3.22 8.88 19.93
N ALA A 49 -2.44 9.97 19.98
CA ALA A 49 -2.39 10.86 21.13
C ALA A 49 -3.76 11.45 21.52
N SER A 50 -4.73 11.49 20.60
CA SER A 50 -6.11 11.91 20.85
C SER A 50 -7.08 10.74 21.07
N GLY A 51 -6.58 9.51 21.11
CA GLY A 51 -7.37 8.29 21.32
C GLY A 51 -8.11 7.79 20.06
N ARG A 52 -7.79 8.32 18.88
CA ARG A 52 -8.45 7.92 17.63
C ARG A 52 -7.73 6.74 16.97
N VAL A 53 -8.53 5.80 16.46
CA VAL A 53 -8.08 4.68 15.63
C VAL A 53 -8.60 4.90 14.21
N ALA A 54 -7.70 4.97 13.24
CA ALA A 54 -8.07 5.14 11.84
C ALA A 54 -8.74 3.85 11.30
N ARG A 55 -9.96 3.98 10.81
CA ARG A 55 -10.75 2.89 10.24
C ARG A 55 -10.82 2.98 8.72
N ALA A 56 -11.68 2.20 8.10
CA ALA A 56 -11.84 2.12 6.64
C ALA A 56 -12.04 3.49 5.97
N GLY A 57 -12.86 4.37 6.54
CA GLY A 57 -13.08 5.72 6.01
C GLY A 57 -11.83 6.59 6.01
N ALA A 58 -11.04 6.54 7.09
CA ALA A 58 -9.75 7.22 7.17
C ALA A 58 -8.75 6.58 6.19
N GLY A 59 -8.73 5.25 6.08
CA GLY A 59 -7.92 4.53 5.12
C GLY A 59 -8.22 4.98 3.69
N LEU A 60 -9.50 5.05 3.32
CA LEU A 60 -9.93 5.54 2.01
C LEU A 60 -9.40 6.95 1.72
N TRP A 61 -9.54 7.87 2.66
CA TRP A 61 -9.02 9.23 2.53
C TRP A 61 -7.49 9.26 2.40
N HIS A 62 -6.79 8.53 3.26
CA HIS A 62 -5.33 8.44 3.19
C HIS A 62 -4.86 7.81 1.88
N GLY A 63 -5.57 6.83 1.36
CA GLY A 63 -5.30 6.24 0.04
C GLY A 63 -5.48 7.23 -1.11
N ILE A 64 -6.51 8.09 -1.05
CA ILE A 64 -6.76 9.12 -2.05
C ILE A 64 -5.62 10.14 -2.10
N ILE A 65 -5.13 10.57 -0.94
CA ILE A 65 -4.03 11.55 -0.86
C ILE A 65 -2.63 10.92 -0.91
N ALA A 66 -2.52 9.59 -0.90
CA ALA A 66 -1.25 8.88 -0.84
C ALA A 66 -0.24 9.29 -1.92
N PRO A 67 -0.60 9.51 -3.19
CA PRO A 67 0.36 9.97 -4.20
C PRO A 67 0.98 11.33 -3.86
N ILE A 68 0.21 12.23 -3.28
CA ILE A 68 0.66 13.56 -2.87
C ILE A 68 1.54 13.46 -1.62
N THR A 69 1.09 12.72 -0.62
CA THR A 69 1.86 12.52 0.62
C THR A 69 3.17 11.77 0.37
N LEU A 70 3.19 10.87 -0.60
CA LEU A 70 4.44 10.23 -1.04
C LEU A 70 5.44 11.26 -1.56
N ILE A 71 5.01 12.17 -2.44
CA ILE A 71 5.90 13.22 -2.96
C ILE A 71 6.40 14.10 -1.83
N ILE A 72 5.53 14.50 -0.91
CA ILE A 72 5.90 15.32 0.26
C ILE A 72 6.92 14.58 1.14
N SER A 73 6.77 13.27 1.31
CA SER A 73 7.64 12.47 2.16
C SER A 73 9.11 12.43 1.68
N PHE A 74 9.36 12.69 0.40
CA PHE A 74 10.74 12.82 -0.11
C PHE A 74 11.44 14.09 0.39
N PHE A 75 10.67 15.12 0.76
CA PHE A 75 11.19 16.40 1.26
C PHE A 75 11.04 16.54 2.77
N ASN A 76 10.14 15.79 3.36
CA ASN A 76 9.86 15.81 4.80
C ASN A 76 9.63 14.38 5.30
N SER A 77 10.61 13.84 5.99
CA SER A 77 10.60 12.47 6.52
C SER A 77 9.54 12.22 7.61
N ASP A 78 8.97 13.27 8.19
CA ASP A 78 7.91 13.14 9.20
C ASP A 78 6.53 12.87 8.57
N VAL A 79 6.41 13.06 7.25
CA VAL A 79 5.18 12.79 6.51
C VAL A 79 5.17 11.34 6.02
N GLN A 80 4.12 10.61 6.38
CA GLN A 80 3.90 9.24 5.93
C GLN A 80 2.61 9.15 5.11
N MET A 81 2.54 8.15 4.24
CA MET A 81 1.35 7.92 3.40
C MET A 81 0.18 7.31 4.17
N TYR A 82 0.44 6.68 5.29
CA TYR A 82 -0.52 5.90 6.04
C TYR A 82 -0.46 6.23 7.53
N GLU A 83 -1.53 5.86 8.25
CA GLU A 83 -1.61 5.99 9.71
C GLU A 83 -1.24 4.67 10.38
N VAL A 84 -0.31 4.69 11.33
CA VAL A 84 0.10 3.49 12.07
C VAL A 84 -0.93 3.09 13.14
N HIS A 85 -1.66 4.07 13.70
CA HIS A 85 -2.74 3.83 14.66
C HIS A 85 -4.05 3.53 13.90
N ASN A 86 -4.15 2.33 13.37
CA ASN A 86 -5.24 1.92 12.50
C ASN A 86 -5.92 0.64 12.97
N ALA A 87 -7.07 0.34 12.38
CA ALA A 87 -7.87 -0.85 12.69
C ALA A 87 -7.41 -2.12 11.95
N GLY A 88 -6.21 -2.12 11.36
CA GLY A 88 -5.68 -3.27 10.65
C GLY A 88 -6.28 -3.44 9.27
N SER A 89 -6.78 -4.64 8.96
CA SER A 89 -7.28 -5.00 7.62
C SER A 89 -8.40 -4.08 7.11
N GLU A 90 -9.22 -3.57 8.00
CA GLU A 90 -10.29 -2.62 7.67
C GLU A 90 -9.70 -1.31 7.10
N TYR A 91 -8.68 -0.78 7.74
CA TYR A 91 -7.95 0.40 7.28
C TYR A 91 -7.22 0.12 5.97
N ASP A 92 -6.49 -1.00 5.91
CA ASP A 92 -5.71 -1.40 4.74
C ASP A 92 -6.58 -1.55 3.49
N LEU A 93 -7.76 -2.15 3.65
CA LEU A 93 -8.73 -2.28 2.58
C LEU A 93 -9.23 -0.91 2.10
N GLY A 94 -9.59 -0.02 3.02
CA GLY A 94 -9.97 1.36 2.70
C GLY A 94 -8.86 2.11 1.98
N PHE A 95 -7.64 2.00 2.46
CA PHE A 95 -6.45 2.62 1.85
C PHE A 95 -6.23 2.14 0.42
N LEU A 96 -6.30 0.84 0.19
CA LEU A 96 -6.13 0.25 -1.13
C LEU A 96 -7.22 0.72 -2.11
N PHE A 97 -8.48 0.80 -1.66
CA PHE A 97 -9.56 1.36 -2.45
C PHE A 97 -9.34 2.83 -2.79
N GLY A 98 -8.85 3.62 -1.85
CA GLY A 98 -8.52 5.03 -2.08
C GLY A 98 -7.46 5.21 -3.16
N VAL A 99 -6.39 4.45 -3.08
CA VAL A 99 -5.32 4.45 -4.10
C VAL A 99 -5.87 4.02 -5.46
N ALA A 100 -6.64 2.94 -5.51
CA ALA A 100 -7.23 2.44 -6.74
C ALA A 100 -8.20 3.45 -7.37
N LEU A 101 -8.97 4.17 -6.56
CA LEU A 101 -9.88 5.22 -7.02
C LEU A 101 -9.12 6.35 -7.70
N VAL A 102 -8.04 6.84 -7.10
CA VAL A 102 -7.22 7.93 -7.66
C VAL A 102 -6.59 7.52 -8.98
N PHE A 103 -5.94 6.36 -9.04
CA PHE A 103 -5.33 5.88 -10.27
C PHE A 103 -6.36 5.53 -11.35
N GLY A 104 -7.53 5.03 -10.95
CA GLY A 104 -8.65 4.80 -11.86
C GLY A 104 -9.15 6.09 -12.50
N ILE A 105 -9.36 7.14 -11.72
CA ILE A 105 -9.77 8.47 -12.21
C ILE A 105 -8.70 9.06 -13.14
N LEU A 106 -7.44 9.01 -12.73
CA LEU A 106 -6.32 9.49 -13.57
C LEU A 106 -6.25 8.73 -14.89
N GLY A 107 -6.43 7.41 -14.87
CA GLY A 107 -6.47 6.59 -16.08
C GLY A 107 -7.59 6.98 -17.03
N ILE A 108 -8.79 7.24 -16.51
CA ILE A 108 -9.94 7.71 -17.29
C ILE A 108 -9.67 9.09 -17.90
N LEU A 109 -9.12 10.03 -17.11
CA LEU A 109 -8.80 11.39 -17.60
C LEU A 109 -7.76 11.36 -18.72
N ILE A 110 -6.72 10.53 -18.60
CA ILE A 110 -5.71 10.35 -19.64
C ILE A 110 -6.35 9.77 -20.91
N ARG A 111 -7.26 8.80 -20.76
CA ARG A 111 -7.96 8.19 -21.90
C ARG A 111 -8.87 9.18 -22.62
N ILE A 112 -9.56 10.05 -21.88
CA ILE A 112 -10.45 11.08 -22.49
C ILE A 112 -9.64 12.12 -23.28
N ARG A 113 -8.42 12.44 -22.83
CA ARG A 113 -7.53 13.39 -23.51
C ARG A 113 -6.89 12.85 -24.79
N ARG A 114 -6.90 11.56 -24.97
CA ARG A 114 -6.44 10.91 -26.21
C ARG A 114 -7.54 10.90 -27.26
#